data_fd2ac0b38b4253e6eec2b8ff2dfb904d
#
_entry.id   fd2ac0b38b4253e6eec2b8ff2dfb904d
#
_cell.length_a   1.000
_cell.length_b   1.000
_cell.length_c   1.000
_cell.angle_alpha   90.00
_cell.angle_beta   90.00
_cell.angle_gamma   90.00
#
_symmetry.space_group_name_H-M   'P 1'
#
loop_
_entity.id
_entity.type
_entity.pdbx_description
1 polymer ?
#
loop_
_entity_poly.entity_id
_entity_poly.type
_entity_poly.pdbx_seq_one_letter_code
_entity_poly.pdbx_strand_id
1 'polypeptide(L)'
;VADHMADELTSRRYKTALVVTGGGSVRRNGELDAVLKALEAAGVRVVEFSGIEPNPRVTSVDRAAALCRAEGVDLVVAVGGGLTMDASKAICAAAGHDGPAWELVLDNSLVKDALPLMTVNTIAATGSEYDNSAVISNIETNEKLPLASDLLWPVVSFIDPAYTITVPARQTVAGYCDIMSHYLEQYFVKDISPVAEGLIEGILRTVIRNTPVVLENPADLNARSELLWASTLGCNGIDNTHFEAMAEHIEKHWFAPLEAFPVPFSRKDVVEVLKRSL
;
A
#
# COMPACT_ATOMS: atom_id res chain seq x y z
N VAL A 1 8.73 8.59 -11.39
CA VAL A 1 8.13 7.22 -11.33
C VAL A 1 8.54 6.40 -12.55
N ALA A 2 8.29 6.88 -13.77
CA ALA A 2 8.47 6.04 -14.97
C ALA A 2 9.88 5.45 -15.12
N ASP A 3 10.94 6.25 -14.93
CA ASP A 3 12.32 5.77 -15.07
C ASP A 3 12.67 4.70 -14.03
N HIS A 4 12.37 4.94 -12.77
CA HIS A 4 12.61 3.97 -11.70
C HIS A 4 11.76 2.70 -11.85
N MET A 5 10.54 2.82 -12.37
CA MET A 5 9.68 1.67 -12.64
C MET A 5 10.27 0.79 -13.74
N ALA A 6 10.81 1.37 -14.81
CA ALA A 6 11.46 0.62 -15.89
C ALA A 6 12.68 -0.16 -15.39
N ASP A 7 13.48 0.43 -14.50
CA ASP A 7 14.63 -0.23 -13.88
C ASP A 7 14.22 -1.43 -13.02
N GLU A 8 13.19 -1.26 -12.17
CA GLU A 8 12.64 -2.35 -11.34
C GLU A 8 12.06 -3.48 -12.18
N LEU A 9 11.30 -3.16 -13.23
CA LEU A 9 10.72 -4.15 -14.14
C LEU A 9 11.81 -4.95 -14.85
N THR A 10 12.84 -4.28 -15.35
CA THR A 10 13.96 -4.91 -16.06
C THR A 10 14.75 -5.83 -15.14
N SER A 11 15.01 -5.42 -13.90
CA SER A 11 15.77 -6.21 -12.92
C SER A 11 15.04 -7.51 -12.54
N ARG A 12 13.71 -7.47 -12.46
CA ARG A 12 12.85 -8.59 -12.03
C ARG A 12 12.41 -9.49 -13.18
N ARG A 13 12.57 -9.06 -14.43
CA ARG A 13 12.31 -9.84 -15.67
C ARG A 13 10.86 -10.30 -15.85
N TYR A 14 9.90 -9.50 -15.43
CA TYR A 14 8.47 -9.78 -15.70
C TYR A 14 8.18 -9.76 -17.21
N LYS A 15 7.17 -10.53 -17.63
CA LYS A 15 6.81 -10.69 -19.06
C LYS A 15 5.44 -10.13 -19.37
N THR A 16 4.48 -10.28 -18.48
CA THR A 16 3.09 -9.88 -18.69
C THR A 16 2.52 -9.25 -17.43
N ALA A 17 2.15 -7.99 -17.52
CA ALA A 17 1.54 -7.26 -16.40
C ALA A 17 0.04 -7.06 -16.60
N LEU A 18 -0.76 -7.31 -15.55
CA LEU A 18 -2.11 -6.80 -15.44
C LEU A 18 -2.06 -5.40 -14.83
N VAL A 19 -2.45 -4.39 -15.59
CA VAL A 19 -2.56 -3.01 -15.08
C VAL A 19 -3.99 -2.75 -14.62
N VAL A 20 -4.16 -2.55 -13.31
CA VAL A 20 -5.47 -2.37 -12.66
C VAL A 20 -5.71 -0.90 -12.36
N THR A 21 -6.88 -0.37 -12.76
CA THR A 21 -7.26 1.03 -12.54
C THR A 21 -8.72 1.16 -12.08
N GLY A 22 -9.03 2.29 -11.43
CA GLY A 22 -10.40 2.65 -11.05
C GLY A 22 -11.18 3.38 -12.14
N GLY A 23 -11.90 4.41 -11.78
CA GLY A 23 -12.87 5.14 -12.63
C GLY A 23 -12.30 6.09 -13.69
N GLY A 24 -11.02 5.97 -14.07
CA GLY A 24 -10.45 6.68 -15.22
C GLY A 24 -9.80 8.03 -14.93
N SER A 25 -9.65 8.47 -13.67
CA SER A 25 -8.91 9.69 -13.31
C SER A 25 -7.45 9.59 -13.74
N VAL A 26 -6.78 8.48 -13.42
CA VAL A 26 -5.38 8.22 -13.74
C VAL A 26 -5.07 8.27 -15.25
N ARG A 27 -6.05 7.94 -16.10
CA ARG A 27 -5.92 8.07 -17.56
C ARG A 27 -6.02 9.55 -18.00
N ARG A 28 -6.97 10.30 -17.43
CA ARG A 28 -7.16 11.72 -17.77
C ARG A 28 -6.00 12.59 -17.31
N ASN A 29 -5.35 12.22 -16.23
CA ASN A 29 -4.28 13.01 -15.61
C ASN A 29 -2.89 12.59 -16.10
N GLY A 30 -2.75 11.48 -16.85
CA GLY A 30 -1.50 11.03 -17.46
C GLY A 30 -0.66 10.08 -16.59
N GLU A 31 -1.09 9.76 -15.36
CA GLU A 31 -0.36 8.82 -14.50
C GLU A 31 -0.30 7.41 -15.14
N LEU A 32 -1.42 6.97 -15.73
CA LEU A 32 -1.49 5.69 -16.42
C LEU A 32 -0.56 5.65 -17.64
N ASP A 33 -0.52 6.72 -18.43
CA ASP A 33 0.35 6.80 -19.61
C ASP A 33 1.84 6.69 -19.25
N ALA A 34 2.25 7.26 -18.10
CA ALA A 34 3.60 7.13 -17.58
C ALA A 34 3.94 5.68 -17.22
N VAL A 35 3.00 4.97 -16.59
CA VAL A 35 3.14 3.55 -16.23
C VAL A 35 3.21 2.66 -17.48
N LEU A 36 2.32 2.88 -18.44
CA LEU A 36 2.30 2.11 -19.70
C LEU A 36 3.59 2.25 -20.49
N LYS A 37 4.15 3.49 -20.56
CA LYS A 37 5.45 3.73 -21.17
C LYS A 37 6.60 3.02 -20.47
N ALA A 38 6.57 2.96 -19.13
CA ALA A 38 7.59 2.25 -18.37
C ALA A 38 7.54 0.74 -18.63
N LEU A 39 6.34 0.15 -18.69
CA LEU A 39 6.14 -1.26 -19.02
C LEU A 39 6.60 -1.57 -20.47
N GLU A 40 6.24 -0.72 -21.42
CA GLU A 40 6.68 -0.85 -22.82
C GLU A 40 8.20 -0.77 -22.94
N ALA A 41 8.84 0.21 -22.28
CA ALA A 41 10.29 0.37 -22.27
C ALA A 41 11.02 -0.84 -21.67
N ALA A 42 10.43 -1.51 -20.71
CA ALA A 42 10.94 -2.75 -20.12
C ALA A 42 10.59 -4.02 -20.95
N GLY A 43 9.84 -3.89 -22.05
CA GLY A 43 9.43 -5.00 -22.88
C GLY A 43 8.34 -5.90 -22.24
N VAL A 44 7.60 -5.38 -21.28
CA VAL A 44 6.53 -6.10 -20.56
C VAL A 44 5.22 -5.97 -21.34
N ARG A 45 4.59 -7.08 -21.66
CA ARG A 45 3.26 -7.09 -22.30
C ARG A 45 2.20 -6.62 -21.30
N VAL A 46 1.34 -5.72 -21.71
CA VAL A 46 0.30 -5.14 -20.88
C VAL A 46 -1.06 -5.77 -21.17
N VAL A 47 -1.77 -6.14 -20.11
CA VAL A 47 -3.20 -6.46 -20.08
C VAL A 47 -3.85 -5.42 -19.18
N GLU A 48 -4.85 -4.69 -19.67
CA GLU A 48 -5.53 -3.66 -18.88
C GLU A 48 -6.82 -4.21 -18.25
N PHE A 49 -7.04 -3.90 -16.96
CA PHE A 49 -8.28 -4.13 -16.25
C PHE A 49 -8.70 -2.84 -15.54
N SER A 50 -9.74 -2.19 -16.03
CA SER A 50 -10.20 -0.90 -15.53
C SER A 50 -11.60 -0.97 -14.95
N GLY A 51 -11.98 0.05 -14.17
CA GLY A 51 -13.32 0.18 -13.64
C GLY A 51 -13.53 -0.48 -12.27
N ILE A 52 -12.45 -0.61 -11.48
CA ILE A 52 -12.60 -1.01 -10.07
C ILE A 52 -13.54 -0.01 -9.38
N GLU A 53 -14.58 -0.52 -8.78
CA GLU A 53 -15.62 0.24 -8.11
C GLU A 53 -15.15 0.77 -6.75
N PRO A 54 -15.72 1.90 -6.27
CA PRO A 54 -15.66 2.25 -4.86
C PRO A 54 -16.18 1.09 -4.00
N ASN A 55 -15.43 0.69 -2.96
CA ASN A 55 -15.61 -0.58 -2.26
C ASN A 55 -15.47 -1.78 -3.21
N PRO A 56 -14.24 -2.25 -3.45
CA PRO A 56 -13.95 -3.27 -4.44
C PRO A 56 -14.83 -4.51 -4.26
N ARG A 57 -15.45 -4.96 -5.35
CA ARG A 57 -16.38 -6.09 -5.33
C ARG A 57 -15.67 -7.39 -5.64
N VAL A 58 -16.02 -8.44 -4.93
CA VAL A 58 -15.47 -9.77 -5.17
C VAL A 58 -15.68 -10.24 -6.62
N THR A 59 -16.82 -9.90 -7.25
CA THR A 59 -17.09 -10.24 -8.64
C THR A 59 -16.12 -9.60 -9.65
N SER A 60 -15.60 -8.40 -9.34
CA SER A 60 -14.55 -7.78 -10.15
C SER A 60 -13.19 -8.43 -9.90
N VAL A 61 -12.91 -8.86 -8.68
CA VAL A 61 -11.73 -9.66 -8.33
C VAL A 61 -11.70 -10.97 -9.09
N ASP A 62 -12.80 -11.73 -9.06
CA ASP A 62 -12.91 -13.02 -9.77
C ASP A 62 -12.67 -12.89 -11.29
N ARG A 63 -13.28 -11.87 -11.91
CA ARG A 63 -13.07 -11.60 -13.35
C ARG A 63 -11.61 -11.27 -13.68
N ALA A 64 -10.97 -10.45 -12.86
CA ALA A 64 -9.58 -10.06 -13.07
C ALA A 64 -8.62 -11.22 -12.81
N ALA A 65 -8.88 -12.06 -11.79
CA ALA A 65 -8.11 -13.27 -11.51
C ALA A 65 -8.21 -14.29 -12.65
N ALA A 66 -9.41 -14.48 -13.20
CA ALA A 66 -9.60 -15.32 -14.39
C ALA A 66 -8.80 -14.78 -15.60
N LEU A 67 -8.77 -13.46 -15.79
CA LEU A 67 -7.98 -12.82 -16.84
C LEU A 67 -6.47 -13.02 -16.61
N CYS A 68 -5.98 -12.91 -15.36
CA CYS A 68 -4.59 -13.21 -15.02
C CYS A 68 -4.18 -14.62 -15.46
N ARG A 69 -5.00 -15.61 -15.14
CA ARG A 69 -4.76 -17.02 -15.53
C ARG A 69 -4.77 -17.21 -17.04
N ALA A 70 -5.77 -16.64 -17.73
CA ALA A 70 -5.94 -16.78 -19.18
C ALA A 70 -4.78 -16.14 -19.97
N GLU A 71 -4.26 -15.02 -19.50
CA GLU A 71 -3.22 -14.24 -20.17
C GLU A 71 -1.80 -14.57 -19.70
N GLY A 72 -1.62 -15.46 -18.72
CA GLY A 72 -0.33 -15.80 -18.17
C GLY A 72 0.37 -14.59 -17.52
N VAL A 73 -0.39 -13.82 -16.72
CA VAL A 73 0.11 -12.66 -15.99
C VAL A 73 1.09 -13.10 -14.92
N ASP A 74 2.23 -12.43 -14.83
CA ASP A 74 3.28 -12.67 -13.82
C ASP A 74 3.57 -11.43 -12.95
N LEU A 75 2.84 -10.34 -13.16
CA LEU A 75 2.88 -9.11 -12.35
C LEU A 75 1.52 -8.43 -12.36
N VAL A 76 1.07 -7.91 -11.22
CA VAL A 76 -0.05 -6.96 -11.14
C VAL A 76 0.50 -5.57 -10.84
N VAL A 77 0.01 -4.55 -11.54
CA VAL A 77 0.36 -3.13 -11.32
C VAL A 77 -0.92 -2.36 -10.99
N ALA A 78 -1.06 -1.94 -9.74
CA ALA A 78 -2.17 -1.10 -9.30
C ALA A 78 -1.85 0.38 -9.54
N VAL A 79 -2.66 1.09 -10.33
CA VAL A 79 -2.50 2.52 -10.55
C VAL A 79 -3.73 3.26 -10.02
N GLY A 80 -3.61 3.88 -8.85
CA GLY A 80 -4.75 4.54 -8.20
C GLY A 80 -4.58 4.71 -6.70
N GLY A 81 -5.68 4.88 -5.98
CA GLY A 81 -5.71 4.93 -4.53
C GLY A 81 -5.97 3.56 -3.88
N GLY A 82 -6.19 3.55 -2.56
CA GLY A 82 -6.35 2.35 -1.74
C GLY A 82 -7.33 1.33 -2.31
N LEU A 83 -8.49 1.75 -2.80
CA LEU A 83 -9.50 0.85 -3.38
C LEU A 83 -8.96 0.03 -4.57
N THR A 84 -8.14 0.66 -5.42
CA THR A 84 -7.50 -0.02 -6.54
C THR A 84 -6.42 -0.99 -6.05
N MET A 85 -5.67 -0.61 -5.02
CA MET A 85 -4.63 -1.44 -4.42
C MET A 85 -5.25 -2.65 -3.69
N ASP A 86 -6.31 -2.44 -2.92
CA ASP A 86 -7.06 -3.51 -2.25
C ASP A 86 -7.61 -4.54 -3.25
N ALA A 87 -8.27 -4.06 -4.31
CA ALA A 87 -8.70 -4.93 -5.40
C ALA A 87 -7.53 -5.73 -5.99
N SER A 88 -6.39 -5.08 -6.21
CA SER A 88 -5.22 -5.70 -6.82
C SER A 88 -4.58 -6.75 -5.91
N LYS A 89 -4.52 -6.53 -4.60
CA LYS A 89 -4.08 -7.54 -3.63
C LYS A 89 -4.97 -8.78 -3.68
N ALA A 90 -6.29 -8.57 -3.66
CA ALA A 90 -7.24 -9.69 -3.75
C ALA A 90 -7.13 -10.42 -5.11
N ILE A 91 -6.90 -9.71 -6.22
CA ILE A 91 -6.64 -10.29 -7.54
C ILE A 91 -5.37 -11.14 -7.52
N CYS A 92 -4.29 -10.64 -6.88
CA CYS A 92 -3.03 -11.40 -6.76
C CYS A 92 -3.23 -12.74 -6.05
N ALA A 93 -3.96 -12.74 -4.92
CA ALA A 93 -4.28 -13.97 -4.20
C ALA A 93 -5.22 -14.90 -5.02
N ALA A 94 -6.28 -14.34 -5.59
CA ALA A 94 -7.28 -15.11 -6.34
C ALA A 94 -6.74 -15.71 -7.65
N ALA A 95 -5.70 -15.13 -8.24
CA ALA A 95 -5.04 -15.67 -9.42
C ALA A 95 -4.38 -17.03 -9.16
N GLY A 96 -3.89 -17.29 -7.94
CA GLY A 96 -3.31 -18.57 -7.51
C GLY A 96 -4.31 -19.52 -6.83
N HIS A 97 -5.61 -19.16 -6.78
CA HIS A 97 -6.65 -19.95 -6.12
C HIS A 97 -7.63 -20.55 -7.13
N ASP A 98 -8.00 -21.82 -6.95
CA ASP A 98 -8.91 -22.52 -7.89
C ASP A 98 -10.39 -22.23 -7.61
N GLY A 99 -10.73 -21.66 -6.44
CA GLY A 99 -12.08 -21.32 -6.02
C GLY A 99 -12.45 -19.84 -6.24
N PRO A 100 -13.67 -19.44 -5.82
CA PRO A 100 -14.08 -18.05 -5.77
C PRO A 100 -13.20 -17.23 -4.81
N ALA A 101 -12.89 -16.00 -5.18
CA ALA A 101 -12.06 -15.10 -4.33
C ALA A 101 -12.68 -14.86 -2.95
N TRP A 102 -14.00 -14.98 -2.80
CA TRP A 102 -14.67 -14.80 -1.51
C TRP A 102 -14.28 -15.85 -0.47
N GLU A 103 -13.89 -17.05 -0.88
CA GLU A 103 -13.36 -18.09 0.04
C GLU A 103 -12.08 -17.61 0.74
N LEU A 104 -11.20 -16.90 0.02
CA LEU A 104 -9.98 -16.32 0.58
C LEU A 104 -10.27 -15.21 1.61
N VAL A 105 -11.35 -14.47 1.40
CA VAL A 105 -11.79 -13.41 2.33
C VAL A 105 -12.39 -14.03 3.61
N LEU A 106 -13.13 -15.12 3.47
CA LEU A 106 -13.73 -15.84 4.62
C LEU A 106 -12.69 -16.63 5.42
N ASP A 107 -11.65 -17.13 4.75
CA ASP A 107 -10.55 -17.86 5.36
C ASP A 107 -9.21 -17.47 4.73
N ASN A 108 -8.54 -16.49 5.32
CA ASN A 108 -7.25 -15.98 4.84
C ASN A 108 -6.16 -17.04 4.82
N SER A 109 -6.31 -18.14 5.57
CA SER A 109 -5.35 -19.25 5.57
C SER A 109 -5.30 -20.01 4.24
N LEU A 110 -6.29 -19.82 3.37
CA LEU A 110 -6.34 -20.38 2.02
C LEU A 110 -5.43 -19.64 1.03
N VAL A 111 -4.92 -18.46 1.36
CA VAL A 111 -3.92 -17.74 0.53
C VAL A 111 -2.58 -18.48 0.63
N LYS A 112 -2.29 -19.32 -0.36
CA LYS A 112 -1.05 -20.12 -0.41
C LYS A 112 -0.04 -19.58 -1.42
N ASP A 113 -0.50 -18.79 -2.38
CA ASP A 113 0.29 -18.15 -3.42
C ASP A 113 -0.35 -16.82 -3.78
N ALA A 114 0.43 -15.89 -4.32
CA ALA A 114 -0.05 -14.62 -4.84
C ALA A 114 0.88 -14.10 -5.93
N LEU A 115 0.31 -13.48 -6.95
CA LEU A 115 1.12 -12.75 -7.93
C LEU A 115 1.83 -11.57 -7.26
N PRO A 116 3.06 -11.24 -7.69
CA PRO A 116 3.73 -10.02 -7.22
C PRO A 116 2.93 -8.77 -7.61
N LEU A 117 2.87 -7.82 -6.69
CA LEU A 117 2.15 -6.55 -6.84
C LEU A 117 3.12 -5.38 -6.83
N MET A 118 3.02 -4.50 -7.82
CA MET A 118 3.56 -3.14 -7.77
C MET A 118 2.42 -2.13 -7.64
N THR A 119 2.63 -1.06 -6.87
CA THR A 119 1.62 0.00 -6.73
C THR A 119 2.16 1.35 -7.17
N VAL A 120 1.29 2.15 -7.75
CA VAL A 120 1.50 3.58 -8.05
C VAL A 120 0.40 4.36 -7.36
N ASN A 121 0.74 4.93 -6.20
CA ASN A 121 -0.23 5.65 -5.38
C ASN A 121 -0.54 7.03 -5.94
N THR A 122 -1.82 7.40 -5.98
CA THR A 122 -2.29 8.68 -6.51
C THR A 122 -3.08 9.52 -5.50
N ILE A 123 -3.19 9.08 -4.26
CA ILE A 123 -3.89 9.79 -3.18
C ILE A 123 -3.34 9.41 -1.80
N ALA A 124 -3.16 10.38 -0.94
CA ALA A 124 -2.87 10.16 0.48
C ALA A 124 -4.18 9.86 1.23
N ALA A 125 -4.36 8.64 1.72
CA ALA A 125 -5.53 8.18 2.47
C ALA A 125 -5.21 6.90 3.27
N THR A 126 -5.46 5.72 2.67
CA THR A 126 -5.45 4.41 3.34
C THR A 126 -4.07 3.88 3.74
N GLY A 127 -3.00 4.27 3.02
CA GLY A 127 -1.68 3.66 3.20
C GLY A 127 -1.54 2.25 2.60
N SER A 128 -2.52 1.78 1.81
CA SER A 128 -2.55 0.43 1.23
C SER A 128 -1.37 0.10 0.30
N GLU A 129 -0.59 1.08 -0.11
CA GLU A 129 0.67 0.88 -0.82
C GLU A 129 1.77 0.25 0.05
N TYR A 130 1.57 0.23 1.37
CA TYR A 130 2.56 -0.29 2.32
C TYR A 130 1.90 -1.11 3.43
N ASP A 131 0.97 -1.98 3.07
CA ASP A 131 0.39 -3.01 3.94
C ASP A 131 0.10 -4.31 3.18
N ASN A 132 -0.27 -5.35 3.91
CA ASN A 132 -0.57 -6.69 3.39
C ASN A 132 -2.06 -7.04 3.44
N SER A 133 -2.92 -6.05 3.61
CA SER A 133 -4.36 -6.24 3.75
C SER A 133 -5.15 -5.58 2.63
N ALA A 134 -6.38 -6.03 2.46
CA ALA A 134 -7.34 -5.50 1.50
C ALA A 134 -8.75 -5.63 2.07
N VAL A 135 -9.64 -4.70 1.75
CA VAL A 135 -11.03 -4.80 2.20
C VAL A 135 -11.94 -4.99 0.99
N ILE A 136 -12.60 -6.15 0.92
CA ILE A 136 -13.39 -6.59 -0.22
C ILE A 136 -14.87 -6.68 0.16
N SER A 137 -15.73 -6.25 -0.75
CA SER A 137 -17.19 -6.26 -0.57
C SER A 137 -17.83 -7.39 -1.37
N ASN A 138 -18.76 -8.11 -0.73
CA ASN A 138 -19.68 -9.00 -1.39
C ASN A 138 -21.09 -8.39 -1.31
N ILE A 139 -21.62 -7.98 -2.47
CA ILE A 139 -22.94 -7.35 -2.55
C ILE A 139 -24.09 -8.35 -2.41
N GLU A 140 -23.85 -9.64 -2.67
CA GLU A 140 -24.88 -10.70 -2.55
C GLU A 140 -25.16 -11.00 -1.08
N THR A 141 -24.13 -11.02 -0.24
CA THR A 141 -24.26 -11.24 1.21
C THR A 141 -24.33 -9.94 2.01
N ASN A 142 -24.13 -8.78 1.35
CA ASN A 142 -24.06 -7.46 1.97
C ASN A 142 -22.96 -7.38 3.06
N GLU A 143 -21.82 -8.00 2.79
CA GLU A 143 -20.67 -8.03 3.69
C GLU A 143 -19.48 -7.25 3.10
N LYS A 144 -18.67 -6.69 3.99
CA LYS A 144 -17.41 -6.04 3.67
C LYS A 144 -16.38 -6.51 4.69
N LEU A 145 -15.45 -7.36 4.25
CA LEU A 145 -14.53 -8.08 5.12
C LEU A 145 -13.07 -7.89 4.69
N PRO A 146 -12.12 -7.99 5.64
CA PRO A 146 -10.70 -7.92 5.33
C PRO A 146 -10.19 -9.25 4.76
N LEU A 147 -9.24 -9.13 3.82
CA LEU A 147 -8.35 -10.18 3.35
C LEU A 147 -6.93 -9.76 3.72
N ALA A 148 -6.18 -10.59 4.45
CA ALA A 148 -4.81 -10.28 4.85
C ALA A 148 -3.91 -11.50 4.71
N SER A 149 -2.69 -11.30 4.19
CA SER A 149 -1.66 -12.34 4.10
C SER A 149 -0.29 -11.69 3.87
N ASP A 150 0.76 -12.27 4.41
CA ASP A 150 2.14 -11.80 4.17
C ASP A 150 2.56 -11.90 2.69
N LEU A 151 1.83 -12.66 1.89
CA LEU A 151 2.04 -12.75 0.44
C LEU A 151 1.50 -11.53 -0.34
N LEU A 152 0.73 -10.64 0.31
CA LEU A 152 0.07 -9.50 -0.32
C LEU A 152 0.82 -8.16 -0.17
N TRP A 153 1.99 -8.16 0.49
CA TRP A 153 2.85 -7.00 0.49
C TRP A 153 3.23 -6.60 -0.93
N PRO A 154 3.05 -5.34 -1.34
CA PRO A 154 3.59 -4.87 -2.61
C PRO A 154 5.12 -5.07 -2.65
N VAL A 155 5.62 -5.62 -3.76
CA VAL A 155 7.07 -5.80 -3.93
C VAL A 155 7.80 -4.48 -4.19
N VAL A 156 7.08 -3.49 -4.75
CA VAL A 156 7.53 -2.10 -4.92
C VAL A 156 6.31 -1.20 -4.90
N SER A 157 6.43 -0.07 -4.21
CA SER A 157 5.42 0.99 -4.20
C SER A 157 6.03 2.32 -4.66
N PHE A 158 5.46 2.89 -5.73
CA PHE A 158 5.86 4.17 -6.27
C PHE A 158 4.98 5.27 -5.68
N ILE A 159 5.60 6.17 -4.94
CA ILE A 159 4.93 7.25 -4.22
C ILE A 159 5.49 8.57 -4.77
N ASP A 160 4.68 9.28 -5.57
CA ASP A 160 5.05 10.58 -6.14
C ASP A 160 4.03 11.64 -5.72
N PRO A 161 4.43 12.65 -4.93
CA PRO A 161 3.52 13.71 -4.49
C PRO A 161 2.84 14.44 -5.66
N ALA A 162 3.50 14.52 -6.81
CA ALA A 162 2.94 15.18 -8.00
C ALA A 162 1.66 14.48 -8.50
N TYR A 163 1.52 13.17 -8.30
CA TYR A 163 0.32 12.43 -8.69
C TYR A 163 -0.91 12.73 -7.81
N THR A 164 -0.70 13.40 -6.70
CA THR A 164 -1.81 13.80 -5.81
C THR A 164 -2.35 15.21 -6.11
N ILE A 165 -1.66 16.02 -6.94
CA ILE A 165 -2.04 17.43 -7.23
C ILE A 165 -3.43 17.53 -7.84
N THR A 166 -3.79 16.58 -8.71
CA THR A 166 -5.05 16.56 -9.43
C THR A 166 -6.23 16.02 -8.63
N VAL A 167 -6.00 15.54 -7.41
CA VAL A 167 -7.07 15.03 -6.53
C VAL A 167 -7.96 16.18 -6.10
N PRO A 168 -9.29 16.12 -6.36
CA PRO A 168 -10.21 17.17 -5.96
C PRO A 168 -10.22 17.41 -4.46
N ALA A 169 -10.43 18.66 -4.04
CA ALA A 169 -10.37 19.07 -2.63
C ALA A 169 -11.24 18.20 -1.70
N ARG A 170 -12.43 17.79 -2.15
CA ARG A 170 -13.30 16.90 -1.37
C ARG A 170 -12.66 15.55 -1.07
N GLN A 171 -12.03 14.91 -2.06
CA GLN A 171 -11.34 13.64 -1.89
C GLN A 171 -10.05 13.81 -1.08
N THR A 172 -9.36 14.94 -1.29
CA THR A 172 -8.18 15.30 -0.50
C THR A 172 -8.52 15.37 0.99
N VAL A 173 -9.58 16.10 1.36
CA VAL A 173 -10.05 16.20 2.76
C VAL A 173 -10.48 14.83 3.29
N ALA A 174 -11.26 14.07 2.51
CA ALA A 174 -11.69 12.73 2.92
C ALA A 174 -10.51 11.81 3.20
N GLY A 175 -9.47 11.84 2.34
CA GLY A 175 -8.25 11.06 2.55
C GLY A 175 -7.50 11.48 3.82
N TYR A 176 -7.42 12.76 4.12
CA TYR A 176 -6.76 13.23 5.35
C TYR A 176 -7.55 12.90 6.62
N CYS A 177 -8.87 12.92 6.55
CA CYS A 177 -9.70 12.41 7.64
C CYS A 177 -9.51 10.90 7.86
N ASP A 178 -9.33 10.15 6.78
CA ASP A 178 -9.05 8.72 6.81
C ASP A 178 -7.69 8.44 7.50
N ILE A 179 -6.64 9.16 7.11
CA ILE A 179 -5.34 9.12 7.80
C ILE A 179 -5.50 9.36 9.31
N MET A 180 -6.20 10.44 9.67
CA MET A 180 -6.41 10.76 11.09
C MET A 180 -7.19 9.66 11.82
N SER A 181 -8.19 9.05 11.16
CA SER A 181 -8.98 7.95 11.73
C SER A 181 -8.09 6.75 12.07
N HIS A 182 -7.22 6.33 11.16
CA HIS A 182 -6.28 5.22 11.37
C HIS A 182 -5.36 5.46 12.58
N TYR A 183 -4.86 6.69 12.74
CA TYR A 183 -4.01 7.01 13.88
C TYR A 183 -4.80 7.14 15.19
N LEU A 184 -6.02 7.67 15.15
CA LEU A 184 -6.87 7.76 16.35
C LEU A 184 -7.31 6.38 16.84
N GLU A 185 -7.58 5.43 15.93
CA GLU A 185 -7.86 4.03 16.31
C GLU A 185 -6.69 3.43 17.11
N GLN A 186 -5.46 3.67 16.68
CA GLN A 186 -4.26 3.22 17.37
C GLN A 186 -3.99 4.00 18.68
N TYR A 187 -4.29 5.31 18.68
CA TYR A 187 -4.08 6.17 19.84
C TYR A 187 -4.98 5.82 21.02
N PHE A 188 -6.22 5.41 20.74
CA PHE A 188 -7.19 5.08 21.78
C PHE A 188 -7.14 3.63 22.25
N VAL A 189 -6.12 2.85 21.88
CA VAL A 189 -5.94 1.51 22.45
C VAL A 189 -5.54 1.60 23.91
N LYS A 190 -5.96 0.61 24.70
CA LYS A 190 -5.54 0.51 26.11
C LYS A 190 -4.03 0.23 26.19
N ASP A 191 -3.36 0.93 27.09
CA ASP A 191 -1.93 0.73 27.39
C ASP A 191 -1.00 1.00 26.17
N ILE A 192 -1.31 2.05 25.38
CA ILE A 192 -0.43 2.50 24.31
C ILE A 192 0.96 2.83 24.85
N SER A 193 2.02 2.44 24.13
CA SER A 193 3.38 2.79 24.53
C SER A 193 3.66 4.30 24.38
N PRO A 194 4.46 4.93 25.26
CA PRO A 194 4.82 6.34 25.11
C PRO A 194 5.52 6.66 23.77
N VAL A 195 6.22 5.70 23.17
CA VAL A 195 6.86 5.86 21.85
C VAL A 195 5.79 5.91 20.76
N ALA A 196 4.85 4.97 20.77
CA ALA A 196 3.74 4.96 19.81
C ALA A 196 2.89 6.22 19.93
N GLU A 197 2.54 6.62 21.16
CA GLU A 197 1.82 7.87 21.46
C GLU A 197 2.53 9.09 20.84
N GLY A 198 3.83 9.26 21.10
CA GLY A 198 4.62 10.38 20.58
C GLY A 198 4.72 10.40 19.05
N LEU A 199 4.85 9.24 18.42
CA LEU A 199 4.86 9.12 16.95
C LEU A 199 3.50 9.48 16.34
N ILE A 200 2.41 8.94 16.88
CA ILE A 200 1.05 9.24 16.44
C ILE A 200 0.75 10.73 16.57
N GLU A 201 1.06 11.34 17.70
CA GLU A 201 0.88 12.77 17.90
C GLU A 201 1.69 13.60 16.89
N GLY A 202 2.94 13.22 16.60
CA GLY A 202 3.78 13.88 15.60
C GLY A 202 3.14 13.84 14.20
N ILE A 203 2.60 12.70 13.83
CA ILE A 203 1.94 12.51 12.53
C ILE A 203 0.61 13.28 12.47
N LEU A 204 -0.23 13.19 13.50
CA LEU A 204 -1.48 13.97 13.56
C LEU A 204 -1.21 15.48 13.45
N ARG A 205 -0.17 15.99 14.14
CA ARG A 205 0.26 17.39 13.97
C ARG A 205 0.68 17.72 12.54
N THR A 206 1.35 16.80 11.87
CA THR A 206 1.76 16.95 10.46
C THR A 206 0.54 17.04 9.55
N VAL A 207 -0.45 16.18 9.73
CA VAL A 207 -1.71 16.21 8.95
C VAL A 207 -2.45 17.52 9.19
N ILE A 208 -2.62 17.94 10.46
CA ILE A 208 -3.32 19.19 10.83
C ILE A 208 -2.63 20.42 10.22
N ARG A 209 -1.30 20.46 10.19
CA ARG A 209 -0.54 21.60 9.65
C ARG A 209 -0.60 21.68 8.13
N ASN A 210 -0.46 20.56 7.45
CA ASN A 210 -0.30 20.53 6.00
C ASN A 210 -1.65 20.50 5.25
N THR A 211 -2.73 20.06 5.88
CA THR A 211 -4.06 20.06 5.25
C THR A 211 -4.50 21.43 4.76
N PRO A 212 -4.47 22.51 5.57
CA PRO A 212 -4.82 23.86 5.07
C PRO A 212 -3.91 24.32 3.93
N VAL A 213 -2.60 24.03 4.01
CA VAL A 213 -1.63 24.42 2.98
C VAL A 213 -2.00 23.81 1.63
N VAL A 214 -2.30 22.51 1.60
CA VAL A 214 -2.70 21.82 0.37
C VAL A 214 -4.06 22.28 -0.15
N LEU A 215 -4.98 22.69 0.72
CA LEU A 215 -6.28 23.21 0.30
C LEU A 215 -6.18 24.64 -0.30
N GLU A 216 -5.26 25.47 0.20
CA GLU A 216 -4.99 26.81 -0.34
C GLU A 216 -4.11 26.73 -1.61
N ASN A 217 -3.10 25.87 -1.62
CA ASN A 217 -2.20 25.63 -2.74
C ASN A 217 -2.11 24.13 -3.06
N PRO A 218 -2.98 23.59 -3.91
CA PRO A 218 -2.95 22.17 -4.29
C PRO A 218 -1.65 21.69 -4.93
N ALA A 219 -0.81 22.59 -5.43
CA ALA A 219 0.47 22.27 -6.06
C ALA A 219 1.67 22.31 -5.09
N ASP A 220 1.45 22.52 -3.81
CA ASP A 220 2.52 22.47 -2.80
C ASP A 220 3.02 21.02 -2.60
N LEU A 221 4.11 20.69 -3.31
CA LEU A 221 4.67 19.35 -3.28
C LEU A 221 5.24 18.95 -1.91
N ASN A 222 5.73 19.92 -1.12
CA ASN A 222 6.26 19.61 0.20
C ASN A 222 5.14 19.18 1.14
N ALA A 223 4.06 19.96 1.20
CA ALA A 223 2.89 19.60 2.01
C ALA A 223 2.25 18.29 1.54
N ARG A 224 2.18 18.05 0.23
CA ARG A 224 1.69 16.78 -0.31
C ARG A 224 2.59 15.59 0.04
N SER A 225 3.91 15.77 0.01
CA SER A 225 4.88 14.75 0.42
C SER A 225 4.71 14.35 1.87
N GLU A 226 4.59 15.34 2.77
CA GLU A 226 4.37 15.10 4.20
C GLU A 226 3.06 14.33 4.46
N LEU A 227 2.00 14.66 3.73
CA LEU A 227 0.71 13.99 3.88
C LEU A 227 0.70 12.57 3.28
N LEU A 228 1.42 12.34 2.18
CA LEU A 228 1.63 10.98 1.64
C LEU A 228 2.42 10.12 2.63
N TRP A 229 3.49 10.67 3.19
CA TRP A 229 4.30 9.95 4.17
C TRP A 229 3.47 9.60 5.42
N ALA A 230 2.67 10.56 5.92
CA ALA A 230 1.72 10.31 6.99
C ALA A 230 0.72 9.19 6.64
N SER A 231 0.21 9.16 5.40
CA SER A 231 -0.68 8.11 4.91
C SER A 231 -0.03 6.74 4.91
N THR A 232 1.16 6.63 4.31
CA THR A 232 1.91 5.37 4.18
C THR A 232 2.20 4.74 5.54
N LEU A 233 2.49 5.53 6.57
CA LEU A 233 2.76 5.03 7.92
C LEU A 233 1.49 4.63 8.69
N GLY A 234 0.30 5.14 8.29
CA GLY A 234 -0.94 5.02 9.06
C GLY A 234 -1.49 3.60 9.19
N CYS A 235 -1.42 2.82 8.12
CA CYS A 235 -1.93 1.45 8.10
C CYS A 235 -1.01 0.45 8.80
N ASN A 236 0.25 0.78 8.97
CA ASN A 236 1.24 -0.20 9.43
C ASN A 236 1.18 -0.51 10.92
N GLY A 237 0.39 0.25 11.69
CA GLY A 237 0.32 0.08 13.14
C GLY A 237 1.70 0.11 13.80
N ILE A 238 1.82 0.75 14.93
CA ILE A 238 3.04 0.67 15.73
C ILE A 238 2.78 -0.40 16.80
N ASP A 239 2.74 -1.64 16.36
CA ASP A 239 2.58 -2.79 17.25
C ASP A 239 3.90 -3.56 17.42
N ASN A 240 3.89 -4.60 18.25
CA ASN A 240 5.08 -5.39 18.55
C ASN A 240 5.31 -6.54 17.56
N THR A 241 4.46 -6.75 16.56
CA THR A 241 4.54 -7.91 15.67
C THR A 241 5.74 -7.87 14.75
N HIS A 242 6.28 -6.66 14.50
CA HIS A 242 7.41 -6.43 13.61
C HIS A 242 8.74 -6.19 14.33
N PHE A 243 8.81 -6.27 15.66
CA PHE A 243 10.04 -5.95 16.40
C PHE A 243 11.24 -6.81 16.01
N GLU A 244 11.03 -8.09 15.69
CA GLU A 244 12.10 -8.95 15.21
C GLU A 244 12.62 -8.51 13.83
N ALA A 245 11.70 -8.16 12.91
CA ALA A 245 12.04 -7.65 11.59
C ALA A 245 12.71 -6.28 11.65
N MET A 246 12.26 -5.39 12.53
CA MET A 246 12.89 -4.09 12.78
C MET A 246 14.31 -4.25 13.31
N ALA A 247 14.51 -5.16 14.27
CA ALA A 247 15.85 -5.44 14.82
C ALA A 247 16.78 -6.04 13.76
N GLU A 248 16.28 -6.93 12.91
CA GLU A 248 17.04 -7.49 11.78
C GLU A 248 17.43 -6.41 10.76
N HIS A 249 16.51 -5.48 10.47
CA HIS A 249 16.78 -4.37 9.58
C HIS A 249 17.85 -3.42 10.15
N ILE A 250 17.80 -3.09 11.43
CA ILE A 250 18.81 -2.29 12.12
C ILE A 250 20.17 -3.00 12.02
N GLU A 251 20.24 -4.29 12.35
CA GLU A 251 21.47 -5.05 12.29
C GLU A 251 22.08 -5.11 10.89
N LYS A 252 21.24 -5.27 9.86
CA LYS A 252 21.67 -5.47 8.46
C LYS A 252 22.04 -4.18 7.74
N HIS A 253 21.41 -3.06 8.07
CA HIS A 253 21.46 -1.84 7.26
C HIS A 253 22.03 -0.61 7.97
N TRP A 254 22.32 -0.66 9.26
CA TRP A 254 22.96 0.44 9.96
C TRP A 254 24.47 0.45 9.68
N PHE A 255 25.01 1.67 9.49
CA PHE A 255 26.38 1.90 9.04
C PHE A 255 27.49 1.52 10.03
N ALA A 256 27.15 1.17 11.25
CA ALA A 256 28.09 0.67 12.26
C ALA A 256 27.57 -0.64 12.84
N PRO A 257 28.43 -1.65 13.05
CA PRO A 257 28.08 -2.83 13.81
C PRO A 257 27.54 -2.44 15.19
N LEU A 258 26.55 -3.16 15.69
CA LEU A 258 25.95 -2.88 17.01
C LEU A 258 26.99 -2.87 18.14
N GLU A 259 28.06 -3.66 17.97
CA GLU A 259 29.21 -3.71 18.90
C GLU A 259 30.08 -2.44 18.90
N ALA A 260 29.95 -1.58 17.87
CA ALA A 260 30.72 -0.33 17.78
C ALA A 260 30.15 0.81 18.63
N PHE A 261 28.99 0.63 19.25
CA PHE A 261 28.45 1.62 20.17
C PHE A 261 29.20 1.63 21.52
N PRO A 262 29.21 2.77 22.23
CA PRO A 262 29.87 2.87 23.53
C PRO A 262 29.40 1.84 24.56
N VAL A 263 28.17 1.40 24.45
CA VAL A 263 27.63 0.23 25.15
C VAL A 263 27.21 -0.77 24.05
N PRO A 264 27.98 -1.82 23.79
CA PRO A 264 27.64 -2.82 22.80
C PRO A 264 26.29 -3.48 23.13
N PHE A 265 25.45 -3.64 22.14
CA PHE A 265 24.17 -4.34 22.29
C PHE A 265 23.91 -5.24 21.07
N SER A 266 23.16 -6.30 21.32
CA SER A 266 22.83 -7.32 20.34
C SER A 266 21.42 -7.11 19.79
N ARG A 267 21.08 -7.84 18.70
CA ARG A 267 19.70 -7.92 18.21
C ARG A 267 18.70 -8.27 19.32
N LYS A 268 19.07 -9.18 20.24
CA LYS A 268 18.23 -9.57 21.36
C LYS A 268 17.95 -8.39 22.29
N ASP A 269 18.95 -7.53 22.52
CA ASP A 269 18.80 -6.35 23.36
C ASP A 269 17.87 -5.31 22.68
N VAL A 270 18.00 -5.13 21.36
CA VAL A 270 17.09 -4.26 20.58
C VAL A 270 15.63 -4.73 20.71
N VAL A 271 15.39 -6.05 20.49
CA VAL A 271 14.05 -6.64 20.63
C VAL A 271 13.51 -6.49 22.05
N GLU A 272 14.34 -6.70 23.06
CA GLU A 272 13.95 -6.56 24.47
C GLU A 272 13.59 -5.10 24.82
N VAL A 273 14.34 -4.13 24.30
CA VAL A 273 14.02 -2.70 24.47
C VAL A 273 12.69 -2.38 23.81
N LEU A 274 12.48 -2.83 22.56
CA LEU A 274 11.23 -2.62 21.84
C LEU A 274 10.03 -3.23 22.59
N LYS A 275 10.17 -4.46 23.13
CA LYS A 275 9.11 -5.11 23.92
C LYS A 275 8.79 -4.42 25.23
N ARG A 276 9.78 -3.79 25.87
CA ARG A 276 9.58 -3.01 27.13
C ARG A 276 9.01 -1.62 26.88
N SER A 277 9.04 -1.15 25.63
CA SER A 277 8.49 0.16 25.23
C SER A 277 6.99 0.10 24.96
N LEU A 278 6.39 -1.08 24.97
CA LEU A 278 4.95 -1.30 24.93
C LEU A 278 4.37 -1.39 26.35
#